data_6d5a16b5528e2491fdf4aca95685594d
#
_entry.id   6d5a16b5528e2491fdf4aca95685594d
#
_cell.length_a   1.000
_cell.length_b   1.000
_cell.length_c   1.000
_cell.angle_alpha   90.00
_cell.angle_beta   90.00
_cell.angle_gamma   90.00
#
_symmetry.space_group_name_H-M   'P 1'
#
loop_
_entity.id
_entity.type
_entity.pdbx_description
1 polymer ?
#
loop_
_entity_poly.entity_id
_entity_poly.type
_entity_poly.pdbx_seq_one_letter_code
_entity_poly.pdbx_strand_id
1 'polypeptide(L)'
;MVLKRKAKKRTEHYKKHVGKAPGTLIYTGKKSDKNLHIECFDYTKDSINESVLTNIEDAKSFKDTESISWINIDGLNSINEIERIGKQYDLHPLVLEDIVNTGQRPKIDEYDDYLFVVLKMLYYDNDENIVIEQVSLVLGKNYVLSFQESEGDVFNTVRERIGLGNGRIRGLKSDYLLYALIDAVVDNYFSIIETLGNKIEDLETDLFEGHTKDNINIEVQQLKREILKVRRAIFPLREIINRI
;
A
#
# COMPACT_ATOMS: atom_id res chain seq x y z
N MET A 1 8.64 25.09 -18.14
CA MET A 1 7.60 24.26 -18.77
C MET A 1 7.18 23.03 -17.92
N VAL A 2 8.07 22.42 -17.14
CA VAL A 2 7.81 21.22 -16.30
C VAL A 2 6.88 21.49 -15.10
N LEU A 3 6.93 22.68 -14.49
CA LEU A 3 6.08 23.03 -13.31
C LEU A 3 4.58 23.11 -13.63
N LYS A 4 4.22 23.58 -14.85
CA LYS A 4 2.81 23.63 -15.28
C LYS A 4 2.18 22.24 -15.49
N ARG A 5 2.98 21.22 -15.87
CA ARG A 5 2.47 19.84 -16.06
C ARG A 5 2.12 19.14 -14.75
N LYS A 6 2.88 19.36 -13.65
CA LYS A 6 2.60 18.75 -12.33
C LYS A 6 1.38 19.35 -11.63
N ALA A 7 1.17 20.67 -11.76
CA ALA A 7 -0.02 21.33 -11.24
C ALA A 7 -1.30 20.86 -11.97
N LYS A 8 -1.19 20.63 -13.30
CA LYS A 8 -2.31 20.14 -14.13
C LYS A 8 -2.73 18.71 -13.75
N LYS A 9 -1.77 17.79 -13.47
CA LYS A 9 -2.08 16.42 -13.02
C LYS A 9 -2.82 16.39 -11.67
N ARG A 10 -2.44 17.24 -10.72
CA ARG A 10 -3.08 17.32 -9.39
C ARG A 10 -4.50 17.85 -9.46
N THR A 11 -4.77 18.78 -10.38
CA THR A 11 -6.12 19.34 -10.63
C THR A 11 -7.00 18.36 -11.40
N GLU A 12 -6.45 17.46 -12.22
CA GLU A 12 -7.22 16.43 -12.93
C GLU A 12 -7.71 15.31 -11.99
N HIS A 13 -6.94 14.93 -10.97
CA HIS A 13 -7.35 13.97 -9.94
C HIS A 13 -8.60 14.46 -9.18
N TYR A 14 -8.59 15.69 -8.70
CA TYR A 14 -9.73 16.28 -8.01
C TYR A 14 -10.99 16.42 -8.91
N LYS A 15 -10.80 16.68 -10.21
CA LYS A 15 -11.91 16.89 -11.15
C LYS A 15 -12.70 15.61 -11.46
N LYS A 16 -12.10 14.42 -11.28
CA LYS A 16 -12.80 13.15 -11.59
C LYS A 16 -13.92 12.83 -10.61
N HIS A 17 -13.84 13.28 -9.36
CA HIS A 17 -14.84 13.00 -8.31
C HIS A 17 -15.86 14.13 -8.12
N VAL A 18 -15.59 15.33 -8.62
CA VAL A 18 -16.51 16.48 -8.47
C VAL A 18 -17.83 16.22 -9.19
N GLY A 19 -18.94 16.21 -8.44
CA GLY A 19 -20.29 16.02 -8.95
C GLY A 19 -20.74 14.58 -9.14
N LYS A 20 -19.97 13.59 -8.67
CA LYS A 20 -20.40 12.18 -8.62
C LYS A 20 -21.07 11.87 -7.29
N ALA A 21 -21.96 10.87 -7.31
CA ALA A 21 -22.59 10.40 -6.09
C ALA A 21 -21.54 9.73 -5.17
N PRO A 22 -21.63 9.89 -3.82
CA PRO A 22 -20.77 9.16 -2.89
C PRO A 22 -20.84 7.65 -3.14
N GLY A 23 -19.71 6.96 -3.05
CA GLY A 23 -19.62 5.53 -3.35
C GLY A 23 -19.45 5.21 -4.84
N THR A 24 -19.28 6.21 -5.71
CA THR A 24 -18.97 5.98 -7.13
C THR A 24 -17.52 5.57 -7.28
N LEU A 25 -17.28 4.36 -7.77
CA LEU A 25 -15.93 3.83 -7.96
C LEU A 25 -15.28 4.45 -9.20
N ILE A 26 -14.19 5.20 -8.98
CA ILE A 26 -13.39 5.80 -10.05
C ILE A 26 -11.91 5.56 -9.73
N TYR A 27 -11.28 4.70 -10.52
CA TYR A 27 -9.84 4.49 -10.38
C TYR A 27 -9.06 5.75 -10.77
N THR A 28 -8.23 6.21 -9.85
CA THR A 28 -7.46 7.44 -10.02
C THR A 28 -5.97 7.19 -10.29
N GLY A 29 -5.50 5.95 -10.15
CA GLY A 29 -4.12 5.55 -10.36
C GLY A 29 -3.68 5.54 -11.83
N LYS A 30 -2.51 4.95 -12.07
CA LYS A 30 -1.99 4.75 -13.42
C LYS A 30 -2.76 3.61 -14.06
N LYS A 31 -3.32 3.84 -15.26
CA LYS A 31 -3.94 2.75 -16.03
C LYS A 31 -2.88 1.70 -16.35
N SER A 32 -3.21 0.45 -16.07
CA SER A 32 -2.42 -0.73 -16.41
C SER A 32 -3.29 -1.64 -17.27
N ASP A 33 -2.70 -2.31 -18.24
CA ASP A 33 -3.37 -3.35 -19.01
C ASP A 33 -3.32 -4.72 -18.30
N LYS A 34 -2.71 -4.76 -17.09
CA LYS A 34 -2.66 -5.97 -16.27
C LYS A 34 -4.04 -6.29 -15.69
N ASN A 35 -4.36 -7.57 -15.73
CA ASN A 35 -5.54 -8.11 -15.07
C ASN A 35 -5.37 -8.08 -13.55
N LEU A 36 -6.49 -8.20 -12.84
CA LEU A 36 -6.50 -8.42 -11.41
C LEU A 36 -5.71 -9.69 -11.08
N HIS A 37 -4.83 -9.61 -10.10
CA HIS A 37 -4.10 -10.75 -9.54
C HIS A 37 -4.49 -10.90 -8.07
N ILE A 38 -4.82 -12.11 -7.65
CA ILE A 38 -5.25 -12.38 -6.27
C ILE A 38 -4.44 -13.55 -5.74
N GLU A 39 -3.63 -13.29 -4.73
CA GLU A 39 -2.95 -14.32 -3.93
C GLU A 39 -3.71 -14.55 -2.63
N CYS A 40 -3.83 -15.79 -2.23
CA CYS A 40 -4.44 -16.18 -0.98
C CYS A 40 -3.48 -17.04 -0.15
N PHE A 41 -3.26 -16.62 1.09
CA PHE A 41 -2.50 -17.34 2.12
C PHE A 41 -3.47 -17.71 3.22
N ASP A 42 -3.99 -18.94 3.18
CA ASP A 42 -4.90 -19.46 4.19
C ASP A 42 -4.14 -20.40 5.14
N TYR A 43 -4.09 -20.06 6.43
CA TYR A 43 -3.23 -20.78 7.36
C TYR A 43 -3.86 -21.01 8.73
N THR A 44 -3.40 -22.06 9.37
CA THR A 44 -3.59 -22.38 10.78
C THR A 44 -2.22 -22.44 11.45
N LYS A 45 -2.19 -22.77 12.73
CA LYS A 45 -0.92 -22.99 13.45
C LYS A 45 -0.06 -24.06 12.77
N ASP A 46 -0.68 -25.11 12.23
CA ASP A 46 -0.01 -26.33 11.79
C ASP A 46 0.07 -26.47 10.26
N SER A 47 -0.71 -25.70 9.51
CA SER A 47 -0.83 -25.82 8.05
C SER A 47 -0.90 -24.46 7.37
N ILE A 48 -0.54 -24.45 6.08
CA ILE A 48 -0.72 -23.31 5.17
C ILE A 48 -1.17 -23.84 3.81
N ASN A 49 -2.04 -23.10 3.17
CA ASN A 49 -2.43 -23.26 1.78
C ASN A 49 -2.20 -21.92 1.05
N GLU A 50 -1.25 -21.93 0.13
CA GLU A 50 -0.96 -20.79 -0.74
C GLU A 50 -1.57 -21.06 -2.11
N SER A 51 -2.33 -20.10 -2.63
CA SER A 51 -3.01 -20.24 -3.91
C SER A 51 -3.16 -18.91 -4.62
N VAL A 52 -3.13 -18.95 -5.94
CA VAL A 52 -3.54 -17.83 -6.79
C VAL A 52 -4.97 -18.09 -7.23
N LEU A 53 -5.87 -17.16 -6.90
CA LEU A 53 -7.29 -17.30 -7.25
C LEU A 53 -7.51 -16.85 -8.69
N THR A 54 -7.95 -17.77 -9.53
CA THR A 54 -8.29 -17.48 -10.93
C THR A 54 -9.71 -16.99 -11.08
N ASN A 55 -10.57 -17.31 -10.11
CA ASN A 55 -11.95 -16.84 -10.05
C ASN A 55 -12.16 -16.01 -8.78
N ILE A 56 -12.63 -14.80 -8.96
CA ILE A 56 -12.89 -13.87 -7.87
C ILE A 56 -13.93 -14.39 -6.87
N GLU A 57 -14.84 -15.25 -7.34
CA GLU A 57 -15.88 -15.85 -6.48
C GLU A 57 -15.30 -16.78 -5.41
N ASP A 58 -14.12 -17.34 -5.66
CA ASP A 58 -13.46 -18.25 -4.72
C ASP A 58 -12.98 -17.52 -3.46
N ALA A 59 -12.74 -16.21 -3.56
CA ALA A 59 -12.36 -15.38 -2.43
C ALA A 59 -13.39 -15.41 -1.28
N LYS A 60 -14.67 -15.58 -1.60
CA LYS A 60 -15.73 -15.65 -0.60
C LYS A 60 -15.58 -16.80 0.40
N SER A 61 -14.99 -17.93 -0.05
CA SER A 61 -14.83 -19.12 0.77
C SER A 61 -13.93 -18.89 1.99
N PHE A 62 -13.09 -17.86 1.95
CA PHE A 62 -12.13 -17.53 3.02
C PHE A 62 -12.68 -16.55 4.07
N LYS A 63 -13.91 -16.04 3.90
CA LYS A 63 -14.47 -15.04 4.82
C LYS A 63 -14.83 -15.63 6.18
N ASP A 64 -15.45 -16.82 6.19
CA ASP A 64 -16.07 -17.43 7.38
C ASP A 64 -15.35 -18.71 7.83
N THR A 65 -14.06 -18.84 7.53
CA THR A 65 -13.23 -19.98 7.94
C THR A 65 -12.76 -19.86 9.39
N GLU A 66 -12.33 -20.97 10.00
CA GLU A 66 -11.64 -20.96 11.29
C GLU A 66 -10.14 -20.63 11.14
N SER A 67 -9.59 -20.81 9.93
CA SER A 67 -8.23 -20.40 9.55
C SER A 67 -8.12 -18.90 9.43
N ILE A 68 -6.89 -18.40 9.42
CA ILE A 68 -6.61 -17.00 9.10
C ILE A 68 -6.25 -16.91 7.62
N SER A 69 -6.95 -16.03 6.90
CA SER A 69 -6.75 -15.84 5.47
C SER A 69 -6.23 -14.44 5.16
N TRP A 70 -5.10 -14.37 4.47
CA TRP A 70 -4.63 -13.13 3.85
C TRP A 70 -4.92 -13.20 2.35
N ILE A 71 -5.73 -12.28 1.85
CA ILE A 71 -6.08 -12.18 0.45
C ILE A 71 -5.47 -10.90 -0.09
N ASN A 72 -4.43 -11.04 -0.90
CA ASN A 72 -3.71 -9.95 -1.52
C ASN A 72 -4.24 -9.71 -2.92
N ILE A 73 -4.70 -8.47 -3.20
CA ILE A 73 -5.40 -8.09 -4.42
C ILE A 73 -4.60 -6.98 -5.11
N ASP A 74 -4.05 -7.30 -6.28
CA ASP A 74 -3.29 -6.40 -7.13
C ASP A 74 -4.10 -6.03 -8.37
N GLY A 75 -4.08 -4.75 -8.78
CA GLY A 75 -4.74 -4.32 -10.01
C GLY A 75 -6.06 -3.59 -9.78
N LEU A 76 -6.04 -2.46 -9.07
CA LEU A 76 -7.22 -1.64 -8.73
C LEU A 76 -7.95 -1.01 -9.93
N ASN A 77 -7.42 -1.12 -11.14
CA ASN A 77 -8.07 -0.68 -12.39
C ASN A 77 -9.25 -1.58 -12.78
N SER A 78 -9.32 -2.80 -12.25
CA SER A 78 -10.43 -3.77 -12.46
C SER A 78 -11.61 -3.47 -11.54
N ILE A 79 -12.28 -2.32 -11.76
CA ILE A 79 -13.30 -1.76 -10.85
C ILE A 79 -14.45 -2.74 -10.59
N ASN A 80 -14.92 -3.46 -11.61
CA ASN A 80 -16.02 -4.41 -11.46
C ASN A 80 -15.67 -5.55 -10.51
N GLU A 81 -14.44 -6.04 -10.60
CA GLU A 81 -13.92 -7.10 -9.75
C GLU A 81 -13.76 -6.61 -8.31
N ILE A 82 -13.24 -5.39 -8.11
CA ILE A 82 -13.14 -4.77 -6.78
C ILE A 82 -14.54 -4.61 -6.16
N GLU A 83 -15.54 -4.19 -6.94
CA GLU A 83 -16.92 -4.10 -6.45
C GLU A 83 -17.48 -5.47 -6.05
N ARG A 84 -17.17 -6.53 -6.81
CA ARG A 84 -17.60 -7.91 -6.50
C ARG A 84 -16.96 -8.41 -5.21
N ILE A 85 -15.65 -8.21 -5.01
CA ILE A 85 -14.96 -8.53 -3.74
C ILE A 85 -15.61 -7.75 -2.60
N GLY A 86 -15.85 -6.46 -2.80
CA GLY A 86 -16.52 -5.64 -1.79
C GLY A 86 -17.87 -6.16 -1.36
N LYS A 87 -18.69 -6.65 -2.31
CA LYS A 87 -19.99 -7.29 -2.01
C LYS A 87 -19.84 -8.62 -1.27
N GLN A 88 -18.80 -9.42 -1.57
CA GLN A 88 -18.56 -10.69 -0.89
C GLN A 88 -18.17 -10.49 0.58
N TYR A 89 -17.43 -9.42 0.87
CA TYR A 89 -16.94 -9.09 2.19
C TYR A 89 -17.79 -8.03 2.92
N ASP A 90 -18.94 -7.66 2.37
CA ASP A 90 -19.88 -6.66 2.90
C ASP A 90 -19.21 -5.30 3.18
N LEU A 91 -18.28 -4.89 2.31
CA LEU A 91 -17.58 -3.62 2.45
C LEU A 91 -18.49 -2.45 2.07
N HIS A 92 -18.44 -1.40 2.89
CA HIS A 92 -19.20 -0.19 2.64
C HIS A 92 -18.78 0.47 1.31
N PRO A 93 -19.69 1.01 0.48
CA PRO A 93 -19.34 1.64 -0.80
C PRO A 93 -18.29 2.74 -0.72
N LEU A 94 -18.23 3.51 0.37
CA LEU A 94 -17.20 4.53 0.59
C LEU A 94 -15.81 3.91 0.81
N VAL A 95 -15.71 2.72 1.39
CA VAL A 95 -14.44 1.99 1.52
C VAL A 95 -13.93 1.60 0.13
N LEU A 96 -14.80 1.10 -0.74
CA LEU A 96 -14.44 0.75 -2.11
C LEU A 96 -14.03 1.97 -2.93
N GLU A 97 -14.71 3.12 -2.73
CA GLU A 97 -14.31 4.40 -3.32
C GLU A 97 -12.89 4.79 -2.89
N ASP A 98 -12.58 4.66 -1.60
CA ASP A 98 -11.26 4.97 -1.05
C ASP A 98 -10.16 4.01 -1.52
N ILE A 99 -10.48 2.72 -1.67
CA ILE A 99 -9.55 1.72 -2.22
C ILE A 99 -9.12 2.11 -3.64
N VAL A 100 -10.06 2.42 -4.53
CA VAL A 100 -9.75 2.75 -5.93
C VAL A 100 -9.23 4.19 -6.12
N ASN A 101 -9.38 5.03 -5.09
CA ASN A 101 -8.83 6.39 -5.07
C ASN A 101 -7.41 6.39 -4.50
N THR A 102 -6.42 6.09 -5.32
CA THR A 102 -5.01 5.97 -4.91
C THR A 102 -4.35 7.26 -4.42
N GLY A 103 -5.09 8.37 -4.41
CA GLY A 103 -4.68 9.67 -3.87
C GLY A 103 -5.05 9.91 -2.41
N GLN A 104 -5.67 8.95 -1.72
CA GLN A 104 -6.11 9.08 -0.34
C GLN A 104 -4.94 9.36 0.63
N ARG A 105 -5.26 10.04 1.73
CA ARG A 105 -4.33 10.20 2.84
C ARG A 105 -4.39 8.93 3.71
N PRO A 106 -3.27 8.54 4.33
CA PRO A 106 -3.30 7.51 5.35
C PRO A 106 -4.37 7.81 6.40
N LYS A 107 -5.19 6.81 6.71
CA LYS A 107 -6.30 6.90 7.66
C LYS A 107 -6.67 5.54 8.20
N ILE A 108 -7.45 5.53 9.28
CA ILE A 108 -8.06 4.37 9.87
C ILE A 108 -9.53 4.68 10.15
N ASP A 109 -10.41 3.81 9.71
CA ASP A 109 -11.85 3.89 9.90
C ASP A 109 -12.37 2.58 10.50
N GLU A 110 -13.12 2.65 11.57
CA GLU A 110 -13.76 1.51 12.24
C GLU A 110 -15.19 1.34 11.73
N TYR A 111 -15.54 0.10 11.37
CA TYR A 111 -16.87 -0.36 11.01
C TYR A 111 -17.27 -1.48 11.98
N ASP A 112 -18.56 -1.81 12.06
CA ASP A 112 -19.09 -2.81 13.02
C ASP A 112 -18.40 -4.18 12.89
N ASP A 113 -18.08 -4.61 11.64
CA ASP A 113 -17.57 -5.94 11.35
C ASP A 113 -16.09 -5.96 10.87
N TYR A 114 -15.48 -4.81 10.63
CA TYR A 114 -14.11 -4.72 10.14
C TYR A 114 -13.45 -3.37 10.43
N LEU A 115 -12.11 -3.39 10.40
CA LEU A 115 -11.27 -2.20 10.46
C LEU A 115 -10.71 -1.91 9.07
N PHE A 116 -10.81 -0.67 8.61
CA PHE A 116 -10.25 -0.23 7.33
C PHE A 116 -9.06 0.70 7.55
N VAL A 117 -7.92 0.36 6.94
CA VAL A 117 -6.67 1.12 7.08
C VAL A 117 -6.12 1.47 5.69
N VAL A 118 -5.77 2.73 5.48
CA VAL A 118 -5.08 3.20 4.27
C VAL A 118 -3.69 3.68 4.67
N LEU A 119 -2.68 3.15 3.99
CA LEU A 119 -1.28 3.50 4.17
C LEU A 119 -0.63 3.88 2.83
N LYS A 120 0.60 4.35 2.88
CA LYS A 120 1.44 4.55 1.70
C LYS A 120 2.67 3.65 1.81
N MET A 121 2.79 2.67 0.92
CA MET A 121 4.05 1.94 0.74
C MET A 121 5.06 2.86 0.03
N LEU A 122 6.31 2.77 0.43
CA LEU A 122 7.43 3.46 -0.18
C LEU A 122 8.48 2.42 -0.55
N TYR A 123 8.95 2.44 -1.79
CA TYR A 123 10.02 1.56 -2.24
C TYR A 123 10.80 2.23 -3.38
N TYR A 124 11.99 1.71 -3.70
CA TYR A 124 12.75 2.12 -4.87
C TYR A 124 12.34 1.29 -6.08
N ASP A 125 12.13 1.95 -7.24
CA ASP A 125 12.01 1.26 -8.51
C ASP A 125 13.41 0.87 -9.06
N ASN A 126 13.44 0.20 -10.22
CA ASN A 126 14.70 -0.23 -10.86
C ASN A 126 15.60 0.94 -11.28
N ASP A 127 15.06 2.15 -11.37
CA ASP A 127 15.77 3.39 -11.71
C ASP A 127 16.14 4.19 -10.44
N GLU A 128 16.09 3.58 -9.26
CA GLU A 128 16.37 4.16 -7.95
C GLU A 128 15.48 5.38 -7.59
N ASN A 129 14.31 5.49 -8.18
CA ASN A 129 13.36 6.52 -7.80
C ASN A 129 12.46 6.05 -6.66
N ILE A 130 12.16 6.93 -5.71
CA ILE A 130 11.17 6.64 -4.67
C ILE A 130 9.78 6.60 -5.29
N VAL A 131 9.19 5.40 -5.29
CA VAL A 131 7.79 5.15 -5.61
C VAL A 131 6.97 5.24 -4.33
N ILE A 132 5.81 5.86 -4.43
CA ILE A 132 4.82 5.94 -3.35
C ILE A 132 3.53 5.37 -3.89
N GLU A 133 3.11 4.26 -3.32
CA GLU A 133 1.90 3.54 -3.70
C GLU A 133 0.95 3.44 -2.51
N GLN A 134 -0.35 3.43 -2.78
CA GLN A 134 -1.35 3.21 -1.74
C GLN A 134 -1.52 1.72 -1.50
N VAL A 135 -1.52 1.34 -0.24
CA VAL A 135 -2.06 0.06 0.22
C VAL A 135 -3.27 0.30 1.10
N SER A 136 -4.34 -0.42 0.83
CA SER A 136 -5.55 -0.41 1.65
C SER A 136 -5.72 -1.78 2.29
N LEU A 137 -5.91 -1.83 3.60
CA LEU A 137 -6.03 -3.05 4.38
C LEU A 137 -7.42 -3.10 5.02
N VAL A 138 -8.06 -4.25 4.96
CA VAL A 138 -9.33 -4.52 5.65
C VAL A 138 -9.12 -5.70 6.58
N LEU A 139 -9.23 -5.46 7.87
CA LEU A 139 -9.17 -6.49 8.91
C LEU A 139 -10.57 -6.93 9.28
N GLY A 140 -10.92 -8.17 8.99
CA GLY A 140 -12.10 -8.83 9.52
C GLY A 140 -11.76 -9.83 10.62
N LYS A 141 -12.75 -10.60 11.05
CA LYS A 141 -12.63 -11.53 12.18
C LYS A 141 -11.49 -12.54 11.99
N ASN A 142 -11.43 -13.19 10.81
CA ASN A 142 -10.45 -14.24 10.49
C ASN A 142 -9.72 -13.98 9.16
N TYR A 143 -9.78 -12.77 8.64
CA TYR A 143 -9.12 -12.44 7.38
C TYR A 143 -8.50 -11.03 7.39
N VAL A 144 -7.53 -10.83 6.50
CA VAL A 144 -7.07 -9.52 6.08
C VAL A 144 -7.13 -9.48 4.55
N LEU A 145 -7.77 -8.44 4.00
CA LEU A 145 -7.65 -8.10 2.58
C LEU A 145 -6.60 -7.01 2.43
N SER A 146 -5.72 -7.13 1.46
CA SER A 146 -4.83 -6.05 1.03
C SER A 146 -5.11 -5.69 -0.42
N PHE A 147 -5.20 -4.40 -0.70
CA PHE A 147 -5.47 -3.85 -2.04
C PHE A 147 -4.35 -2.91 -2.45
N GLN A 148 -3.78 -3.12 -3.64
CA GLN A 148 -2.69 -2.31 -4.18
C GLN A 148 -2.80 -2.14 -5.71
N GLU A 149 -2.08 -1.14 -6.26
CA GLU A 149 -2.20 -0.78 -7.68
C GLU A 149 -1.54 -1.79 -8.60
N SER A 150 -0.38 -2.33 -8.17
CA SER A 150 0.48 -3.18 -9.00
C SER A 150 1.10 -4.30 -8.19
N GLU A 151 1.46 -5.37 -8.89
CA GLU A 151 2.30 -6.42 -8.34
C GLU A 151 3.66 -5.82 -7.89
N GLY A 152 4.16 -6.32 -6.79
CA GLY A 152 5.39 -5.86 -6.16
C GLY A 152 5.07 -4.97 -4.96
N ASP A 153 5.37 -5.50 -3.79
CA ASP A 153 5.07 -4.88 -2.51
C ASP A 153 6.24 -5.05 -1.52
N VAL A 154 6.02 -4.66 -0.29
CA VAL A 154 6.99 -4.76 0.80
C VAL A 154 6.71 -5.97 1.72
N PHE A 155 5.83 -6.89 1.32
CA PHE A 155 5.30 -7.94 2.20
C PHE A 155 6.02 -9.29 2.09
N ASN A 156 7.11 -9.40 1.34
CA ASN A 156 7.83 -10.68 1.17
C ASN A 156 8.26 -11.29 2.50
N THR A 157 8.71 -10.48 3.45
CA THR A 157 9.07 -10.95 4.80
C THR A 157 7.88 -11.53 5.56
N VAL A 158 6.67 -11.00 5.33
CA VAL A 158 5.44 -11.52 5.93
C VAL A 158 5.06 -12.85 5.26
N ARG A 159 5.14 -12.95 3.92
CA ARG A 159 4.92 -14.20 3.17
C ARG A 159 5.86 -15.31 3.65
N GLU A 160 7.16 -15.01 3.75
CA GLU A 160 8.16 -15.96 4.25
C GLU A 160 7.86 -16.42 5.69
N ARG A 161 7.49 -15.50 6.60
CA ARG A 161 7.14 -15.84 7.98
C ARG A 161 5.91 -16.74 8.05
N ILE A 162 4.91 -16.51 7.21
CA ILE A 162 3.73 -17.36 7.10
C ILE A 162 4.14 -18.70 6.48
N GLY A 163 4.87 -18.74 5.36
CA GLY A 163 5.30 -19.94 4.67
C GLY A 163 6.14 -20.87 5.53
N LEU A 164 7.13 -20.35 6.19
CA LEU A 164 8.05 -21.12 7.06
C LEU A 164 7.45 -21.46 8.44
N GLY A 165 6.34 -20.83 8.84
CA GLY A 165 5.79 -20.95 10.18
C GLY A 165 6.69 -20.34 11.27
N ASN A 166 7.56 -19.41 10.88
CA ASN A 166 8.51 -18.80 11.79
C ASN A 166 7.84 -17.79 12.72
N GLY A 167 8.24 -17.79 13.98
CA GLY A 167 7.74 -16.87 14.99
C GLY A 167 6.30 -17.17 15.43
N ARG A 168 5.52 -16.13 15.68
CA ARG A 168 4.18 -16.23 16.28
C ARG A 168 3.04 -16.11 15.26
N ILE A 169 3.34 -15.78 13.99
CA ILE A 169 2.33 -15.35 13.01
C ILE A 169 1.22 -16.38 12.81
N ARG A 170 1.56 -17.67 12.70
CA ARG A 170 0.56 -18.74 12.54
C ARG A 170 -0.22 -19.06 13.81
N GLY A 171 0.29 -18.68 14.99
CA GLY A 171 -0.35 -18.95 16.28
C GLY A 171 -1.23 -17.83 16.79
N LEU A 172 -1.33 -16.72 16.06
CA LEU A 172 -2.08 -15.53 16.44
C LEU A 172 -3.21 -15.27 15.43
N LYS A 173 -4.10 -14.34 15.75
CA LYS A 173 -5.29 -14.04 14.96
C LYS A 173 -4.99 -13.04 13.82
N SER A 174 -6.03 -12.66 13.09
CA SER A 174 -5.99 -11.73 11.96
C SER A 174 -5.49 -10.33 12.34
N ASP A 175 -5.69 -9.89 13.58
CA ASP A 175 -5.15 -8.65 14.12
C ASP A 175 -3.62 -8.62 14.10
N TYR A 176 -2.97 -9.74 14.46
CA TYR A 176 -1.52 -9.84 14.37
C TYR A 176 -1.02 -9.86 12.91
N LEU A 177 -1.78 -10.45 11.99
CA LEU A 177 -1.47 -10.39 10.56
C LEU A 177 -1.52 -8.94 10.06
N LEU A 178 -2.58 -8.19 10.40
CA LEU A 178 -2.66 -6.76 10.08
C LEU A 178 -1.46 -6.00 10.65
N TYR A 179 -1.14 -6.24 11.93
CA TYR A 179 0.04 -5.64 12.57
C TYR A 179 1.32 -5.96 11.77
N ALA A 180 1.53 -7.22 11.38
CA ALA A 180 2.72 -7.63 10.63
C ALA A 180 2.81 -6.96 9.24
N LEU A 181 1.69 -6.73 8.56
CA LEU A 181 1.64 -6.02 7.30
C LEU A 181 1.96 -4.52 7.48
N ILE A 182 1.41 -3.89 8.52
CA ILE A 182 1.72 -2.49 8.84
C ILE A 182 3.20 -2.35 9.23
N ASP A 183 3.72 -3.26 10.04
CA ASP A 183 5.12 -3.32 10.46
C ASP A 183 6.07 -3.39 9.26
N ALA A 184 5.78 -4.27 8.28
CA ALA A 184 6.57 -4.36 7.05
C ALA A 184 6.57 -3.05 6.23
N VAL A 185 5.44 -2.34 6.19
CA VAL A 185 5.38 -1.01 5.56
C VAL A 185 6.24 0.00 6.31
N VAL A 186 6.22 -0.02 7.64
CA VAL A 186 7.00 0.89 8.50
C VAL A 186 8.49 0.58 8.42
N ASP A 187 8.87 -0.69 8.45
CA ASP A 187 10.28 -1.12 8.30
C ASP A 187 10.88 -0.59 6.98
N ASN A 188 10.09 -0.63 5.92
CA ASN A 188 10.54 -0.10 4.63
C ASN A 188 10.72 1.43 4.64
N TYR A 189 10.01 2.17 5.50
CA TYR A 189 10.25 3.60 5.68
C TYR A 189 11.63 3.87 6.28
N PHE A 190 12.08 3.04 7.23
CA PHE A 190 13.43 3.17 7.81
C PHE A 190 14.50 2.96 6.74
N SER A 191 14.37 1.94 5.90
CA SER A 191 15.28 1.70 4.78
C SER A 191 15.37 2.90 3.81
N ILE A 192 14.23 3.51 3.48
CA ILE A 192 14.18 4.71 2.63
C ILE A 192 14.86 5.92 3.31
N ILE A 193 14.62 6.11 4.61
CA ILE A 193 15.19 7.23 5.36
C ILE A 193 16.72 7.06 5.48
N GLU A 194 17.21 5.85 5.73
CA GLU A 194 18.64 5.53 5.79
C GLU A 194 19.31 5.82 4.44
N THR A 195 18.74 5.35 3.35
CA THR A 195 19.26 5.64 2.00
C THR A 195 19.30 7.14 1.69
N LEU A 196 18.28 7.90 2.13
CA LEU A 196 18.27 9.35 1.98
C LEU A 196 19.35 10.02 2.85
N GLY A 197 19.61 9.49 4.06
CA GLY A 197 20.71 9.92 4.92
C GLY A 197 22.06 9.77 4.22
N ASN A 198 22.35 8.57 3.69
CA ASN A 198 23.58 8.29 2.96
C ASN A 198 23.76 9.24 1.75
N LYS A 199 22.70 9.49 0.98
CA LYS A 199 22.74 10.45 -0.14
C LYS A 199 23.07 11.89 0.31
N ILE A 200 22.68 12.29 1.53
CA ILE A 200 23.03 13.59 2.11
C ILE A 200 24.51 13.63 2.44
N GLU A 201 25.03 12.59 3.11
CA GLU A 201 26.44 12.49 3.50
C GLU A 201 27.38 12.49 2.27
N ASP A 202 26.99 11.77 1.21
CA ASP A 202 27.72 11.75 -0.06
C ASP A 202 27.79 13.16 -0.68
N LEU A 203 26.66 13.89 -0.71
CA LEU A 203 26.61 15.26 -1.23
C LEU A 203 27.43 16.24 -0.37
N GLU A 204 27.43 16.10 0.95
CA GLU A 204 28.27 16.91 1.85
C GLU A 204 29.75 16.66 1.57
N THR A 205 30.16 15.40 1.40
CA THR A 205 31.53 15.05 1.08
C THR A 205 31.98 15.65 -0.24
N ASP A 206 31.19 15.51 -1.32
CA ASP A 206 31.48 16.10 -2.62
C ASP A 206 31.64 17.65 -2.55
N LEU A 207 30.85 18.30 -1.71
CA LEU A 207 30.94 19.76 -1.48
C LEU A 207 32.22 20.17 -0.75
N PHE A 208 32.62 19.41 0.29
CA PHE A 208 33.81 19.72 1.09
C PHE A 208 35.11 19.43 0.35
N GLU A 209 35.16 18.38 -0.48
CA GLU A 209 36.32 18.01 -1.27
C GLU A 209 36.52 18.89 -2.52
N GLY A 210 35.63 19.83 -2.75
CA GLY A 210 35.72 20.75 -3.89
C GLY A 210 35.44 20.07 -5.25
N HIS A 211 34.87 18.88 -5.22
CA HIS A 211 34.39 18.16 -6.39
C HIS A 211 33.08 18.82 -6.86
N THR A 212 33.15 20.12 -7.27
CA THR A 212 32.01 20.86 -7.80
C THR A 212 31.58 20.24 -9.13
N LYS A 213 30.69 19.26 -9.04
CA LYS A 213 29.92 18.82 -10.22
C LYS A 213 29.03 19.99 -10.64
N ASP A 214 29.00 20.32 -11.94
CA ASP A 214 28.11 21.35 -12.50
C ASP A 214 26.64 21.17 -12.12
N ASN A 215 26.26 20.00 -11.58
CA ASN A 215 24.91 19.56 -11.28
C ASN A 215 24.56 19.51 -9.77
N ILE A 216 25.45 19.90 -8.84
CA ILE A 216 25.21 19.73 -7.41
C ILE A 216 23.92 20.41 -6.92
N ASN A 217 23.63 21.59 -7.48
CA ASN A 217 22.37 22.29 -7.17
C ASN A 217 21.13 21.52 -7.62
N ILE A 218 21.25 20.73 -8.69
CA ILE A 218 20.16 19.89 -9.21
C ILE A 218 19.96 18.68 -8.27
N GLU A 219 21.04 18.06 -7.83
CA GLU A 219 21.03 16.92 -6.91
C GLU A 219 20.43 17.31 -5.54
N VAL A 220 20.87 18.43 -4.97
CA VAL A 220 20.27 19.00 -3.74
C VAL A 220 18.77 19.26 -3.91
N GLN A 221 18.34 19.81 -5.05
CA GLN A 221 16.93 20.05 -5.34
C GLN A 221 16.12 18.77 -5.48
N GLN A 222 16.72 17.72 -6.07
CA GLN A 222 16.09 16.41 -6.20
C GLN A 222 15.93 15.76 -4.82
N LEU A 223 16.98 15.70 -4.02
CA LEU A 223 16.97 15.16 -2.67
C LEU A 223 15.93 15.87 -1.78
N LYS A 224 15.89 17.20 -1.80
CA LYS A 224 14.85 17.96 -1.12
C LYS A 224 13.43 17.56 -1.52
N ARG A 225 13.20 17.29 -2.81
CA ARG A 225 11.89 16.85 -3.30
C ARG A 225 11.56 15.43 -2.81
N GLU A 226 12.54 14.53 -2.75
CA GLU A 226 12.38 13.16 -2.23
C GLU A 226 12.03 13.19 -0.76
N ILE A 227 12.78 13.92 0.06
CA ILE A 227 12.49 14.10 1.50
C ILE A 227 11.07 14.64 1.72
N LEU A 228 10.65 15.63 0.94
CA LEU A 228 9.29 16.18 1.06
C LEU A 228 8.20 15.20 0.64
N LYS A 229 8.47 14.29 -0.31
CA LYS A 229 7.54 13.22 -0.67
C LYS A 229 7.40 12.21 0.48
N VAL A 230 8.53 11.73 0.99
CA VAL A 230 8.60 10.77 2.11
C VAL A 230 7.89 11.34 3.34
N ARG A 231 8.21 12.56 3.74
CA ARG A 231 7.54 13.23 4.87
C ARG A 231 6.02 13.26 4.72
N ARG A 232 5.50 13.55 3.52
CA ARG A 232 4.04 13.61 3.27
C ARG A 232 3.37 12.24 3.34
N ALA A 233 4.09 11.18 3.02
CA ALA A 233 3.58 9.82 3.09
C ALA A 233 3.57 9.30 4.54
N ILE A 234 4.63 9.59 5.31
CA ILE A 234 4.83 9.07 6.66
C ILE A 234 4.07 9.87 7.74
N PHE A 235 4.00 11.21 7.59
CA PHE A 235 3.47 12.08 8.64
C PHE A 235 2.07 11.69 9.15
N PRO A 236 1.10 11.28 8.31
CA PRO A 236 -0.22 10.86 8.77
C PRO A 236 -0.24 9.53 9.53
N LEU A 237 0.82 8.70 9.41
CA LEU A 237 0.90 7.40 10.07
C LEU A 237 0.81 7.51 11.60
N ARG A 238 1.30 8.62 12.17
CA ARG A 238 1.22 8.87 13.61
C ARG A 238 -0.22 8.79 14.15
N GLU A 239 -1.18 9.27 13.37
CA GLU A 239 -2.60 9.24 13.75
C GLU A 239 -3.14 7.81 13.73
N ILE A 240 -2.66 7.00 12.79
CA ILE A 240 -3.05 5.58 12.66
C ILE A 240 -2.52 4.78 13.84
N ILE A 241 -1.21 4.87 14.12
CA ILE A 241 -0.55 4.12 15.21
C ILE A 241 -1.16 4.45 16.58
N ASN A 242 -1.61 5.67 16.79
CA ASN A 242 -2.26 6.05 18.06
C ASN A 242 -3.68 5.49 18.19
N ARG A 243 -4.27 4.91 17.17
CA ARG A 243 -5.65 4.38 17.14
C ARG A 243 -5.71 2.85 17.08
N ILE A 244 -4.60 2.19 16.77
CA ILE A 244 -4.42 0.74 16.82
C ILE A 244 -3.93 0.34 18.23
#